data_d76c9ed20b5c64a7140e1447b528b897
#
_entry.id   d76c9ed20b5c64a7140e1447b528b897
#
_cell.length_a   1.000
_cell.length_b   1.000
_cell.length_c   1.000
_cell.angle_alpha   90.00
_cell.angle_beta   90.00
_cell.angle_gamma   90.00
#
_symmetry.space_group_name_H-M   'P 1'
#
loop_
_entity.id
_entity.type
_entity.pdbx_description
1 polymer ?
#
loop_
_entity_poly.entity_id
_entity_poly.type
_entity_poly.pdbx_seq_one_letter_code
_entity_poly.pdbx_strand_id
1 'polypeptide(L)'
;PTKVLIREVPSNHPQYDEIESVANYFSESQNNWGDPWEVFRVWTPNDQPYTNSIIVNNKVLVPIMNSTWDNAALDSYEIAMPGYEVLGFTGTWESTDALHCRLKGIPDLEMLQLFHKPLRDTISPTELQGYELELNVNDLSESGIVEESVKVFWKNESMSDYDSTQ
;
A
#
# COMPACT_ATOMS: atom_id res chain seq x y z
N PRO A 1 2.98 4.17 4.74
CA PRO A 1 3.24 3.73 3.36
C PRO A 1 4.62 4.21 2.91
N THR A 2 5.30 3.40 2.11
CA THR A 2 6.65 3.67 1.60
C THR A 2 6.72 3.62 0.08
N LYS A 3 5.64 3.17 -0.52
CA LYS A 3 5.51 2.97 -1.96
C LYS A 3 4.35 3.80 -2.50
N VAL A 4 4.51 4.28 -3.72
CA VAL A 4 3.47 4.99 -4.46
C VAL A 4 3.42 4.45 -5.88
N LEU A 5 2.20 4.19 -6.37
CA LEU A 5 1.96 3.82 -7.76
C LEU A 5 1.39 5.03 -8.49
N ILE A 6 2.05 5.43 -9.55
CA ILE A 6 1.69 6.60 -10.36
C ILE A 6 1.48 6.15 -11.80
N ARG A 7 0.39 6.59 -12.42
CA ARG A 7 0.18 6.31 -13.83
C ARG A 7 1.34 6.83 -14.69
N GLU A 8 1.60 6.14 -15.77
CA GLU A 8 2.55 6.53 -16.80
C GLU A 8 1.81 6.67 -18.13
N VAL A 9 2.10 7.72 -18.85
CA VAL A 9 1.44 8.04 -20.14
C VAL A 9 2.47 8.31 -21.22
N PRO A 10 2.12 8.20 -22.52
CA PRO A 10 3.02 8.59 -23.60
C PRO A 10 3.44 10.08 -23.52
N SER A 11 4.63 10.41 -24.00
CA SER A 11 5.18 11.78 -23.95
C SER A 11 4.37 12.83 -24.72
N ASN A 12 3.48 12.39 -25.61
CA ASN A 12 2.55 13.26 -26.33
C ASN A 12 1.19 13.39 -25.65
N HIS A 13 1.01 12.80 -24.48
CA HIS A 13 -0.24 12.91 -23.72
C HIS A 13 -0.40 14.34 -23.15
N PRO A 14 -1.62 14.93 -23.18
CA PRO A 14 -1.84 16.28 -22.68
C PRO A 14 -1.43 16.56 -21.23
N GLN A 15 -1.45 15.53 -20.38
CA GLN A 15 -1.09 15.61 -18.95
C GLN A 15 0.29 15.01 -18.66
N TYR A 16 1.13 14.81 -19.67
CA TYR A 16 2.43 14.17 -19.47
C TYR A 16 3.30 14.93 -18.48
N ASP A 17 3.45 16.23 -18.64
CA ASP A 17 4.33 17.05 -17.81
C ASP A 17 3.86 17.08 -16.34
N GLU A 18 2.55 17.14 -16.09
CA GLU A 18 1.98 17.12 -14.76
C GLU A 18 2.19 15.75 -14.07
N ILE A 19 1.99 14.67 -14.80
CA ILE A 19 2.19 13.32 -14.27
C ILE A 19 3.66 13.07 -13.95
N GLU A 20 4.59 13.47 -14.83
CA GLU A 20 6.01 13.35 -14.57
C GLU A 20 6.47 14.26 -13.43
N SER A 21 5.91 15.45 -13.30
CA SER A 21 6.16 16.33 -12.15
C SER A 21 5.79 15.69 -10.83
N VAL A 22 4.65 14.98 -10.77
CA VAL A 22 4.23 14.24 -9.57
C VAL A 22 5.17 13.07 -9.29
N ALA A 23 5.55 12.31 -10.31
CA ALA A 23 6.49 11.19 -10.17
C ALA A 23 7.85 11.66 -9.64
N ASN A 24 8.37 12.76 -10.18
CA ASN A 24 9.62 13.38 -9.74
C ASN A 24 9.53 13.88 -8.30
N TYR A 25 8.43 14.53 -7.93
CA TYR A 25 8.21 14.96 -6.54
C TYR A 25 8.34 13.80 -5.56
N PHE A 26 7.71 12.66 -5.83
CA PHE A 26 7.81 11.51 -4.96
C PHE A 26 9.21 10.87 -4.98
N SER A 27 9.88 10.84 -6.11
CA SER A 27 11.24 10.29 -6.20
C SER A 27 12.30 11.12 -5.46
N GLU A 28 12.04 12.41 -5.27
CA GLU A 28 12.93 13.36 -4.59
C GLU A 28 12.53 13.62 -3.12
N SER A 29 11.33 13.21 -2.71
CA SER A 29 10.81 13.45 -1.36
C SER A 29 10.99 12.23 -0.45
N GLN A 30 10.86 12.47 0.84
CA GLN A 30 10.85 11.42 1.85
C GLN A 30 9.43 11.11 2.32
N ASN A 31 9.20 9.85 2.66
CA ASN A 31 7.97 9.41 3.28
C ASN A 31 7.91 9.83 4.77
N ASN A 32 6.82 9.52 5.45
CA ASN A 32 6.61 9.91 6.85
C ASN A 32 7.62 9.29 7.83
N TRP A 33 8.43 8.33 7.38
CA TRP A 33 9.46 7.68 8.18
C TRP A 33 10.86 8.24 7.93
N GLY A 34 11.00 9.17 6.97
CA GLY A 34 12.27 9.75 6.57
C GLY A 34 13.01 9.00 5.47
N ASP A 35 12.42 7.91 4.93
CA ASP A 35 13.00 7.14 3.83
C ASP A 35 12.58 7.71 2.47
N PRO A 36 13.33 7.45 1.40
CA PRO A 36 12.87 7.72 0.04
C PRO A 36 11.59 6.96 -0.29
N TRP A 37 10.72 7.57 -1.10
CA TRP A 37 9.60 6.83 -1.67
C TRP A 37 10.07 5.86 -2.76
N GLU A 38 9.53 4.66 -2.77
CA GLU A 38 9.62 3.76 -3.91
C GLU A 38 8.50 4.10 -4.89
N VAL A 39 8.86 4.63 -6.07
CA VAL A 39 7.89 5.04 -7.10
C VAL A 39 7.74 3.92 -8.12
N PHE A 40 6.52 3.40 -8.26
CA PHE A 40 6.14 2.44 -9.28
C PHE A 40 5.29 3.10 -10.35
N ARG A 41 5.55 2.75 -11.61
CA ARG A 41 4.84 3.32 -12.76
C ARG A 41 3.88 2.30 -13.34
N VAL A 42 2.65 2.73 -13.60
CA VAL A 42 1.61 1.91 -14.22
C VAL A 42 1.26 2.49 -15.58
N TRP A 43 1.62 1.77 -16.65
CA TRP A 43 1.45 2.23 -18.02
C TRP A 43 -0.01 2.33 -18.43
N THR A 44 -0.45 3.53 -18.86
CA THR A 44 -1.83 3.85 -19.24
C THR A 44 -1.87 4.63 -20.56
N PRO A 45 -1.48 4.02 -21.68
CA PRO A 45 -1.29 4.75 -22.95
C PRO A 45 -2.58 5.30 -23.57
N ASN A 46 -3.73 4.78 -23.18
CA ASN A 46 -5.04 5.19 -23.68
C ASN A 46 -5.98 5.54 -22.50
N ASP A 47 -5.44 6.22 -21.49
CA ASP A 47 -6.20 6.67 -20.33
C ASP A 47 -6.90 5.55 -19.53
N GLN A 48 -6.33 4.34 -19.49
CA GLN A 48 -6.87 3.29 -18.67
C GLN A 48 -6.85 3.69 -17.19
N PRO A 49 -7.90 3.35 -16.42
CA PRO A 49 -8.06 3.79 -15.03
C PRO A 49 -7.35 2.91 -14.00
N TYR A 50 -6.28 2.20 -14.37
CA TYR A 50 -5.64 1.21 -13.51
C TYR A 50 -5.27 1.73 -12.12
N THR A 51 -4.83 2.99 -12.01
CA THR A 51 -4.48 3.60 -10.72
C THR A 51 -5.69 4.08 -9.90
N ASN A 52 -6.89 3.95 -10.45
CA ASN A 52 -8.14 4.13 -9.70
C ASN A 52 -8.55 2.83 -8.99
N SER A 53 -7.58 2.15 -8.43
CA SER A 53 -7.66 0.88 -7.71
C SER A 53 -8.03 1.07 -6.24
N ILE A 54 -8.35 -0.02 -5.58
CA ILE A 54 -8.62 -0.03 -4.13
C ILE A 54 -7.86 -1.17 -3.46
N ILE A 55 -7.37 -0.89 -2.26
CA ILE A 55 -6.74 -1.88 -1.39
C ILE A 55 -7.73 -2.22 -0.28
N VAL A 56 -8.07 -3.49 -0.16
CA VAL A 56 -8.95 -4.01 0.90
C VAL A 56 -8.30 -5.23 1.52
N ASN A 57 -7.92 -5.12 2.80
CA ASN A 57 -7.16 -6.15 3.49
C ASN A 57 -5.87 -6.52 2.74
N ASN A 58 -5.74 -7.78 2.33
CA ASN A 58 -4.61 -8.30 1.55
C ASN A 58 -4.88 -8.37 0.03
N LYS A 59 -5.87 -7.64 -0.46
CA LYS A 59 -6.26 -7.62 -1.87
C LYS A 59 -6.12 -6.25 -2.48
N VAL A 60 -5.69 -6.21 -3.73
CA VAL A 60 -5.71 -5.02 -4.57
C VAL A 60 -6.69 -5.25 -5.72
N LEU A 61 -7.72 -4.44 -5.78
CA LEU A 61 -8.73 -4.50 -6.84
C LEU A 61 -8.41 -3.43 -7.88
N VAL A 62 -8.09 -3.86 -9.09
CA VAL A 62 -7.65 -2.98 -10.19
C VAL A 62 -8.73 -2.94 -11.26
N PRO A 63 -9.21 -1.75 -11.66
CA PRO A 63 -10.15 -1.64 -12.78
C PRO A 63 -9.42 -1.95 -14.10
N ILE A 64 -9.89 -2.95 -14.85
CA ILE A 64 -9.36 -3.34 -16.15
C ILE A 64 -10.40 -3.13 -17.25
N MET A 65 -9.95 -2.99 -18.51
CA MET A 65 -10.79 -2.59 -19.64
C MET A 65 -10.83 -3.59 -20.80
N ASN A 66 -10.38 -4.83 -20.60
CA ASN A 66 -10.13 -5.81 -21.66
C ASN A 66 -9.14 -5.28 -22.72
N SER A 67 -8.18 -4.53 -22.24
CA SER A 67 -7.08 -3.94 -23.03
C SER A 67 -5.88 -4.90 -23.10
N THR A 68 -5.08 -4.78 -24.14
CA THR A 68 -3.79 -5.50 -24.24
C THR A 68 -2.81 -5.12 -23.14
N TRP A 69 -3.05 -4.03 -22.41
CA TRP A 69 -2.20 -3.50 -21.33
C TRP A 69 -2.62 -3.96 -19.93
N ASP A 70 -3.78 -4.63 -19.81
CA ASP A 70 -4.32 -5.03 -18.49
C ASP A 70 -3.35 -5.90 -17.70
N ASN A 71 -2.76 -6.91 -18.33
CA ASN A 71 -1.82 -7.81 -17.65
C ASN A 71 -0.56 -7.05 -17.16
N ALA A 72 0.01 -6.19 -17.99
CA ALA A 72 1.17 -5.40 -17.58
C ALA A 72 0.85 -4.44 -16.42
N ALA A 73 -0.38 -3.93 -16.35
CA ALA A 73 -0.82 -3.13 -15.22
C ALA A 73 -0.95 -3.98 -13.95
N LEU A 74 -1.54 -5.17 -14.02
CA LEU A 74 -1.62 -6.09 -12.87
C LEU A 74 -0.22 -6.51 -12.38
N ASP A 75 0.69 -6.87 -13.30
CA ASP A 75 2.09 -7.19 -12.98
C ASP A 75 2.78 -6.04 -12.21
N SER A 76 2.51 -4.78 -12.60
CA SER A 76 3.05 -3.61 -11.89
C SER A 76 2.59 -3.55 -10.43
N TYR A 77 1.33 -3.91 -10.16
CA TYR A 77 0.81 -4.01 -8.80
C TYR A 77 1.40 -5.18 -8.03
N GLU A 78 1.57 -6.35 -8.65
CA GLU A 78 2.18 -7.52 -8.01
C GLU A 78 3.62 -7.24 -7.58
N ILE A 79 4.40 -6.54 -8.44
CA ILE A 79 5.77 -6.12 -8.12
C ILE A 79 5.79 -5.10 -6.98
N ALA A 80 4.89 -4.11 -7.01
CA ALA A 80 4.84 -3.06 -6.01
C ALA A 80 4.36 -3.56 -4.64
N MET A 81 3.48 -4.56 -4.63
CA MET A 81 2.73 -5.01 -3.45
C MET A 81 2.89 -6.52 -3.21
N PRO A 82 4.12 -7.01 -2.96
CA PRO A 82 4.35 -8.42 -2.69
C PRO A 82 3.55 -8.90 -1.47
N GLY A 83 2.89 -10.05 -1.60
CA GLY A 83 2.02 -10.62 -0.57
C GLY A 83 0.55 -10.19 -0.64
N TYR A 84 0.20 -9.28 -1.55
CA TYR A 84 -1.18 -8.97 -1.86
C TYR A 84 -1.69 -9.81 -3.03
N GLU A 85 -2.96 -10.17 -2.99
CA GLU A 85 -3.67 -10.77 -4.13
C GLU A 85 -4.16 -9.64 -5.05
N VAL A 86 -3.62 -9.57 -6.27
CA VAL A 86 -3.99 -8.55 -7.26
C VAL A 86 -5.09 -9.09 -8.16
N LEU A 87 -6.23 -8.41 -8.19
CA LEU A 87 -7.43 -8.84 -8.91
C LEU A 87 -7.90 -7.77 -9.89
N GLY A 88 -8.02 -8.12 -11.16
CA GLY A 88 -8.59 -7.26 -12.20
C GLY A 88 -10.10 -7.35 -12.26
N PHE A 89 -10.78 -6.21 -12.33
CA PHE A 89 -12.24 -6.12 -12.48
C PHE A 89 -12.62 -5.32 -13.71
N THR A 90 -13.39 -5.94 -14.57
CA THR A 90 -14.01 -5.27 -15.73
C THR A 90 -15.26 -4.52 -15.33
N GLY A 91 -15.51 -3.41 -16.00
CA GLY A 91 -16.71 -2.58 -15.77
C GLY A 91 -16.82 -1.47 -16.81
N THR A 92 -17.83 -0.65 -16.66
CA THR A 92 -17.96 0.59 -17.44
C THR A 92 -17.17 1.68 -16.75
N TRP A 93 -15.86 1.67 -16.96
CA TRP A 93 -14.92 2.59 -16.33
C TRP A 93 -14.68 3.81 -17.22
N GLU A 94 -14.52 4.97 -16.57
CA GLU A 94 -13.99 6.18 -17.17
C GLU A 94 -12.51 6.34 -16.74
N SER A 95 -11.72 7.09 -17.47
CA SER A 95 -10.30 7.31 -17.15
C SER A 95 -10.07 7.89 -15.75
N THR A 96 -11.03 8.65 -15.25
CA THR A 96 -10.97 9.35 -13.95
C THR A 96 -12.05 8.89 -12.96
N ASP A 97 -12.90 7.94 -13.34
CA ASP A 97 -13.99 7.41 -12.52
C ASP A 97 -14.10 5.89 -12.66
N ALA A 98 -13.52 5.18 -11.70
CA ALA A 98 -13.56 3.73 -11.64
C ALA A 98 -13.75 3.23 -10.20
N LEU A 99 -13.09 2.14 -9.80
CA LEU A 99 -13.33 1.47 -8.52
C LEU A 99 -13.21 2.41 -7.33
N HIS A 100 -12.08 3.10 -7.16
CA HIS A 100 -11.84 3.96 -6.01
C HIS A 100 -12.87 5.11 -5.93
N CYS A 101 -13.15 5.77 -7.05
CA CYS A 101 -14.07 6.92 -7.09
C CYS A 101 -15.53 6.53 -6.81
N ARG A 102 -15.92 5.29 -7.08
CA ARG A 102 -17.30 4.79 -6.92
C ARG A 102 -17.56 4.10 -5.59
N LEU A 103 -16.54 3.94 -4.76
CA LEU A 103 -16.66 3.34 -3.45
C LEU A 103 -16.86 4.40 -2.37
N LYS A 104 -17.59 4.00 -1.35
CA LYS A 104 -17.75 4.79 -0.13
C LYS A 104 -17.30 3.96 1.06
N GLY A 105 -16.37 4.48 1.82
CA GLY A 105 -16.02 3.92 3.12
C GLY A 105 -17.18 4.14 4.09
N ILE A 106 -17.64 3.07 4.73
CA ILE A 106 -18.52 3.16 5.88
C ILE A 106 -17.63 2.96 7.09
N PRO A 107 -17.43 3.97 7.94
CA PRO A 107 -16.58 3.82 9.11
C PRO A 107 -17.21 2.80 10.07
N ASP A 108 -16.40 1.86 10.53
CA ASP A 108 -16.75 1.00 11.66
C ASP A 108 -16.49 1.81 12.95
N LEU A 109 -17.57 2.21 13.60
CA LEU A 109 -17.49 3.02 14.81
C LEU A 109 -17.08 2.20 16.05
N GLU A 110 -17.02 0.89 15.92
CA GLU A 110 -16.63 -0.04 16.99
C GLU A 110 -15.27 -0.72 16.69
N MET A 111 -14.52 -0.20 15.68
CA MET A 111 -13.25 -0.80 15.29
C MET A 111 -12.16 -0.64 16.34
N LEU A 112 -11.29 -1.64 16.38
CA LEU A 112 -10.00 -1.53 17.05
C LEU A 112 -8.97 -0.94 16.08
N GLN A 113 -8.45 0.24 16.39
CA GLN A 113 -7.42 0.88 15.57
C GLN A 113 -6.04 0.55 16.13
N LEU A 114 -5.16 0.06 15.28
CA LEU A 114 -3.78 -0.26 15.62
C LEU A 114 -2.84 0.66 14.82
N PHE A 115 -2.03 1.43 15.53
CA PHE A 115 -1.00 2.29 14.94
C PHE A 115 0.36 1.79 15.38
N HIS A 116 1.10 1.22 14.45
CA HIS A 116 2.42 0.66 14.67
C HIS A 116 3.45 1.38 13.80
N LYS A 117 4.54 1.82 14.42
CA LYS A 117 5.71 2.30 13.70
C LYS A 117 6.60 1.10 13.36
N PRO A 118 6.72 0.71 12.08
CA PRO A 118 7.52 -0.45 11.72
C PRO A 118 9.00 -0.21 12.05
N LEU A 119 9.68 -1.24 12.54
CA LEU A 119 11.14 -1.25 12.59
C LEU A 119 11.68 -1.32 11.17
N ARG A 120 12.63 -0.46 10.88
CA ARG A 120 13.30 -0.39 9.59
C ARG A 120 14.80 -0.44 9.81
N ASP A 121 15.51 -0.84 8.76
CA ASP A 121 16.95 -0.99 8.75
C ASP A 121 17.49 -2.15 9.62
N THR A 122 18.76 -2.39 9.47
CA THR A 122 19.47 -3.37 10.30
C THR A 122 19.86 -2.70 11.63
N ILE A 123 19.14 -3.02 12.68
CA ILE A 123 19.49 -2.56 14.01
C ILE A 123 20.59 -3.47 14.57
N SER A 124 21.75 -2.90 14.90
CA SER A 124 22.86 -3.67 15.45
C SER A 124 22.51 -4.17 16.86
N PRO A 125 22.58 -5.47 17.13
CA PRO A 125 22.23 -6.02 18.43
C PRO A 125 23.20 -5.63 19.58
N THR A 126 24.32 -4.98 19.27
CA THR A 126 25.34 -4.60 20.28
C THR A 126 25.02 -3.35 21.08
N GLU A 127 24.00 -2.57 20.62
CA GLU A 127 23.61 -1.32 21.30
C GLU A 127 22.28 -1.42 22.03
N LEU A 128 21.58 -2.57 21.93
CA LEU A 128 20.22 -2.70 22.40
C LEU A 128 20.06 -3.80 23.45
N GLN A 129 19.45 -3.45 24.54
CA GLN A 129 18.88 -4.41 25.50
C GLN A 129 17.57 -5.05 24.95
N GLY A 130 17.30 -4.90 23.67
CA GLY A 130 16.11 -5.37 22.95
C GLY A 130 15.68 -4.41 21.85
N TYR A 131 14.65 -4.77 21.11
CA TYR A 131 14.01 -3.92 20.11
C TYR A 131 12.79 -3.24 20.75
N GLU A 132 12.79 -1.92 20.79
CA GLU A 132 11.62 -1.16 21.23
C GLU A 132 10.59 -1.12 20.12
N LEU A 133 9.38 -1.60 20.41
CA LEU A 133 8.23 -1.56 19.53
C LEU A 133 7.19 -0.63 20.12
N GLU A 134 6.78 0.36 19.34
CA GLU A 134 5.71 1.28 19.71
C GLU A 134 4.42 0.85 19.00
N LEU A 135 3.38 0.51 19.79
CA LEU A 135 2.04 0.23 19.32
C LEU A 135 1.05 1.13 20.04
N ASN A 136 0.33 1.95 19.29
CA ASN A 136 -0.79 2.70 19.82
C ASN A 136 -2.09 1.96 19.44
N VAL A 137 -2.88 1.62 20.43
CA VAL A 137 -4.15 0.91 20.29
C VAL A 137 -5.28 1.83 20.71
N ASN A 138 -6.22 2.06 19.81
CA ASN A 138 -7.41 2.88 20.08
C ASN A 138 -8.66 2.02 19.87
N ASP A 139 -9.33 1.70 20.98
CA ASP A 139 -10.58 0.96 20.99
C ASP A 139 -11.76 1.93 20.91
N LEU A 140 -12.36 2.05 19.73
CA LEU A 140 -13.51 2.92 19.50
C LEU A 140 -14.80 2.34 20.06
N SER A 141 -14.85 1.05 20.35
CA SER A 141 -16.02 0.38 20.96
C SER A 141 -16.13 0.65 22.44
N GLU A 142 -15.07 1.13 23.10
CA GLU A 142 -14.97 1.30 24.55
C GLU A 142 -15.19 0.00 25.35
N SER A 143 -15.13 -1.16 24.67
CA SER A 143 -15.32 -2.48 25.30
C SER A 143 -14.10 -2.95 26.08
N GLY A 144 -12.96 -2.30 25.85
CA GLY A 144 -11.68 -2.63 26.45
C GLY A 144 -10.92 -3.72 25.69
N ILE A 145 -9.62 -3.75 25.91
CA ILE A 145 -8.74 -4.75 25.31
C ILE A 145 -8.61 -5.91 26.28
N VAL A 146 -8.77 -7.13 25.78
CA VAL A 146 -8.57 -8.33 26.60
C VAL A 146 -7.11 -8.39 27.04
N GLU A 147 -6.88 -8.52 28.34
CA GLU A 147 -5.54 -8.64 28.91
C GLU A 147 -4.78 -9.78 28.22
N GLU A 148 -3.51 -9.56 27.93
CA GLU A 148 -2.62 -10.52 27.23
C GLU A 148 -3.02 -10.86 25.77
N SER A 149 -4.00 -10.18 25.19
CA SER A 149 -4.40 -10.42 23.79
C SER A 149 -3.49 -9.75 22.78
N VAL A 150 -2.77 -8.70 23.17
CA VAL A 150 -1.83 -8.00 22.30
C VAL A 150 -0.53 -8.80 22.23
N LYS A 151 -0.16 -9.24 21.04
CA LYS A 151 1.05 -10.02 20.77
C LYS A 151 1.84 -9.46 19.61
N VAL A 152 3.15 -9.51 19.73
CA VAL A 152 4.07 -9.23 18.63
C VAL A 152 4.52 -10.55 18.03
N PHE A 153 4.32 -10.73 16.75
CA PHE A 153 4.86 -11.84 15.98
C PHE A 153 6.12 -11.34 15.24
N TRP A 154 7.22 -12.02 15.42
CA TRP A 154 8.48 -11.62 14.82
C TRP A 154 9.23 -12.82 14.22
N LYS A 155 10.11 -12.53 13.25
CA LYS A 155 10.91 -13.52 12.55
C LYS A 155 12.21 -12.88 12.09
N ASN A 156 13.29 -13.62 12.13
CA ASN A 156 14.55 -13.26 11.47
C ASN A 156 14.84 -14.22 10.30
N GLU A 157 15.88 -13.95 9.54
CA GLU A 157 16.22 -14.72 8.34
C GLU A 157 16.52 -16.21 8.60
N SER A 158 16.92 -16.57 9.83
CA SER A 158 17.26 -17.95 10.19
C SER A 158 16.07 -18.77 10.70
N MET A 159 14.91 -18.15 10.89
CA MET A 159 13.72 -18.81 11.45
C MET A 159 12.78 -19.27 10.31
N SER A 160 12.29 -20.52 10.41
CA SER A 160 11.26 -21.04 9.50
C SER A 160 9.88 -20.45 9.79
N ASP A 161 9.57 -20.24 11.06
CA ASP A 161 8.27 -19.81 11.55
C ASP A 161 8.37 -18.51 12.38
N TYR A 162 7.24 -17.83 12.58
CA TYR A 162 7.18 -16.69 13.47
C TYR A 162 7.17 -17.15 14.93
N ASP A 163 7.91 -16.42 15.76
CA ASP A 163 7.80 -16.47 17.22
C ASP A 163 6.89 -15.33 17.70
N SER A 164 6.46 -15.36 18.94
CA SER A 164 5.59 -14.34 19.50
C SER A 164 6.00 -13.97 20.94
N THR A 165 5.84 -12.68 21.25
CA THR A 165 6.01 -12.13 22.59
C THR A 165 4.86 -11.19 22.92
N GLN A 166 4.64 -10.98 24.22
CA GLN A 166 3.70 -10.00 24.76
C GLN A 166 4.39 -8.69 25.05
#